data_90fb1fe77e48367d12a6f443b0aacc2c
#
_entry.id   90fb1fe77e48367d12a6f443b0aacc2c
#
_cell.length_a   1.000
_cell.length_b   1.000
_cell.length_c   1.000
_cell.angle_alpha   90.00
_cell.angle_beta   90.00
_cell.angle_gamma   90.00
#
_symmetry.space_group_name_H-M   'P 1'
#
loop_
_entity.id
_entity.type
_entity.pdbx_description
1 polymer ?
#
loop_
_entity_poly.entity_id
_entity_poly.type
_entity_poly.pdbx_seq_one_letter_code
_entity_poly.pdbx_strand_id
1 'polypeptide(L)'
;MSWKKRADETFVVAMPDKGRIVLEMVLLVALVFAGVLMLNTAAAIVIGSMELGLALFLVRPWSKAHGGIAGRAIAIIVVLLAVIAPTVVERPIAAAESRKLGAGITASSREAGDPEWSGGIVRVARVEPDSAASAVLRVGDRIVAIGGAPLDVNDPTSDLTRRTHGDDLPDDTTVTVLRDHKLEELPVHMPRVHARPPRFGNALSSLRDFASQHIVVAAAVRGVLLIALLVVLLRSNGQPISSLGLVAKGVPREILHAMWMTVGAFATVFVAAIPIAIAGALGAGAVQREGTARSETLGTIAAQGSFGEIIVAMIVAALFEELTFRAFLVPRMRVIVGSWPLAILFVSIIFGAGHVYEGVIATFQTAMLGVFFAIMMLVRSRILGPSLAHAAFNTIMLLIIRVVASSHLVERLRSMQH
;
A
#
# COMPACT_ATOMS: atom_id res chain seq x y z
N MET A 1 -17.41 -22.24 -29.81
CA MET A 1 -17.74 -22.25 -28.36
C MET A 1 -17.80 -20.82 -27.88
N SER A 2 -18.89 -20.41 -27.20
CA SER A 2 -19.02 -19.04 -26.68
C SER A 2 -17.99 -18.77 -25.59
N TRP A 3 -17.62 -17.50 -25.40
CA TRP A 3 -16.67 -17.10 -24.35
C TRP A 3 -17.18 -17.47 -22.95
N LYS A 4 -18.51 -17.37 -22.71
CA LYS A 4 -19.14 -17.75 -21.43
C LYS A 4 -18.91 -19.23 -21.12
N LYS A 5 -19.12 -20.12 -22.08
CA LYS A 5 -18.89 -21.55 -21.92
C LYS A 5 -17.43 -21.85 -21.60
N ARG A 6 -16.48 -21.21 -22.31
CA ARG A 6 -15.05 -21.36 -22.02
C ARG A 6 -14.69 -20.86 -20.63
N ALA A 7 -15.25 -19.73 -20.22
CA ALA A 7 -15.01 -19.18 -18.87
C ALA A 7 -15.54 -20.10 -17.77
N ASP A 8 -16.76 -20.65 -17.93
CA ASP A 8 -17.33 -21.62 -16.98
C ASP A 8 -16.44 -22.89 -16.92
N GLU A 9 -16.01 -23.45 -18.05
CA GLU A 9 -15.15 -24.62 -18.11
C GLU A 9 -13.75 -24.39 -17.54
N THR A 10 -13.23 -23.15 -17.57
CA THR A 10 -11.90 -22.82 -17.05
C THR A 10 -11.95 -22.48 -15.56
N PHE A 11 -12.85 -21.58 -15.17
CA PHE A 11 -12.80 -20.92 -13.87
C PHE A 11 -13.83 -21.48 -12.85
N VAL A 12 -14.91 -22.11 -13.31
CA VAL A 12 -15.98 -22.64 -12.42
C VAL A 12 -15.83 -24.16 -12.21
N VAL A 13 -14.59 -24.63 -12.08
CA VAL A 13 -14.29 -26.05 -11.91
C VAL A 13 -14.17 -26.42 -10.44
N ALA A 14 -14.83 -27.51 -10.03
CA ALA A 14 -14.78 -28.06 -8.66
C ALA A 14 -15.03 -26.99 -7.58
N MET A 15 -15.98 -26.09 -7.82
CA MET A 15 -16.33 -25.07 -6.83
C MET A 15 -16.89 -25.71 -5.57
N PRO A 16 -16.49 -25.24 -4.36
CA PRO A 16 -17.08 -25.68 -3.11
C PRO A 16 -18.54 -25.22 -3.00
N ASP A 17 -19.22 -25.63 -1.94
CA ASP A 17 -20.57 -25.13 -1.64
C ASP A 17 -20.59 -23.61 -1.42
N LYS A 18 -21.76 -23.00 -1.58
CA LYS A 18 -21.93 -21.54 -1.51
C LYS A 18 -21.51 -20.95 -0.15
N GLY A 19 -21.75 -21.66 0.94
CA GLY A 19 -21.36 -21.18 2.28
C GLY A 19 -19.84 -21.07 2.42
N ARG A 20 -19.13 -22.08 1.94
CA ARG A 20 -17.67 -22.09 1.92
C ARG A 20 -17.11 -21.03 0.96
N ILE A 21 -17.74 -20.84 -0.22
CA ILE A 21 -17.37 -19.77 -1.15
C ILE A 21 -17.44 -18.40 -0.45
N VAL A 22 -18.55 -18.10 0.22
CA VAL A 22 -18.75 -16.83 0.95
C VAL A 22 -17.65 -16.66 2.01
N LEU A 23 -17.37 -17.70 2.80
CA LEU A 23 -16.36 -17.67 3.84
C LEU A 23 -14.95 -17.39 3.28
N GLU A 24 -14.57 -18.08 2.18
CA GLU A 24 -13.28 -17.86 1.50
C GLU A 24 -13.16 -16.44 0.93
N MET A 25 -14.24 -15.92 0.36
CA MET A 25 -14.27 -14.56 -0.19
C MET A 25 -14.14 -13.52 0.91
N VAL A 26 -14.90 -13.66 2.00
CA VAL A 26 -14.83 -12.74 3.15
C VAL A 26 -13.42 -12.74 3.75
N LEU A 27 -12.85 -13.93 3.99
CA LEU A 27 -11.48 -14.04 4.50
C LEU A 27 -10.47 -13.34 3.59
N LEU A 28 -10.50 -13.65 2.29
CA LEU A 28 -9.50 -13.14 1.37
C LEU A 28 -9.64 -11.63 1.19
N VAL A 29 -10.88 -11.12 1.10
CA VAL A 29 -11.14 -9.69 1.05
C VAL A 29 -10.69 -9.01 2.34
N ALA A 30 -10.99 -9.57 3.52
CA ALA A 30 -10.54 -9.03 4.79
C ALA A 30 -9.00 -8.98 4.87
N LEU A 31 -8.30 -10.04 4.46
CA LEU A 31 -6.83 -10.07 4.42
C LEU A 31 -6.22 -9.05 3.46
N VAL A 32 -6.86 -8.83 2.30
CA VAL A 32 -6.39 -7.81 1.34
C VAL A 32 -6.59 -6.41 1.90
N PHE A 33 -7.73 -6.18 2.57
CA PHE A 33 -8.09 -4.88 3.12
C PHE A 33 -7.51 -4.61 4.51
N ALA A 34 -7.09 -5.65 5.23
CA ALA A 34 -6.46 -5.49 6.55
C ALA A 34 -5.35 -4.45 6.52
N GLY A 35 -4.54 -4.47 5.48
CA GLY A 35 -3.53 -3.48 5.23
C GLY A 35 -4.04 -2.04 5.09
N VAL A 36 -5.17 -1.83 4.44
CA VAL A 36 -5.78 -0.51 4.23
C VAL A 36 -6.44 0.02 5.49
N LEU A 37 -7.04 -0.88 6.29
CA LEU A 37 -7.75 -0.53 7.52
C LEU A 37 -6.84 -0.33 8.73
N MET A 38 -5.59 -0.78 8.66
CA MET A 38 -4.63 -0.76 9.78
C MET A 38 -4.01 0.62 10.09
N LEU A 39 -4.71 1.69 9.80
CA LEU A 39 -4.36 3.03 10.26
C LEU A 39 -4.45 3.17 11.79
N ASN A 40 -5.07 2.20 12.49
CA ASN A 40 -5.22 2.17 13.93
C ASN A 40 -4.77 0.81 14.51
N THR A 41 -3.76 0.82 15.39
CA THR A 41 -3.11 -0.38 15.93
C THR A 41 -4.08 -1.34 16.66
N ALA A 42 -5.10 -0.81 17.34
CA ALA A 42 -6.08 -1.62 18.06
C ALA A 42 -7.02 -2.37 17.09
N ALA A 43 -7.51 -1.69 16.05
CA ALA A 43 -8.31 -2.32 15.01
C ALA A 43 -7.51 -3.40 14.27
N ALA A 44 -6.23 -3.16 14.03
CA ALA A 44 -5.29 -4.10 13.44
C ALA A 44 -5.20 -5.42 14.20
N ILE A 45 -5.06 -5.37 15.53
CA ILE A 45 -4.96 -6.56 16.39
C ILE A 45 -6.26 -7.36 16.37
N VAL A 46 -7.41 -6.68 16.48
CA VAL A 46 -8.72 -7.35 16.47
C VAL A 46 -9.01 -8.01 15.14
N ILE A 47 -8.84 -7.27 14.02
CA ILE A 47 -9.08 -7.79 12.68
C ILE A 47 -8.10 -8.94 12.39
N GLY A 48 -6.81 -8.77 12.63
CA GLY A 48 -5.80 -9.79 12.42
C GLY A 48 -6.04 -11.06 13.24
N SER A 49 -6.55 -10.94 14.48
CA SER A 49 -6.92 -12.10 15.31
C SER A 49 -8.14 -12.84 14.75
N MET A 50 -9.16 -12.11 14.26
CA MET A 50 -10.33 -12.70 13.61
C MET A 50 -9.96 -13.39 12.30
N GLU A 51 -9.11 -12.76 11.48
CA GLU A 51 -8.61 -13.31 10.23
C GLU A 51 -7.77 -14.57 10.46
N LEU A 52 -6.90 -14.57 11.46
CA LEU A 52 -6.12 -15.75 11.84
C LEU A 52 -7.03 -16.90 12.26
N GLY A 53 -8.05 -16.64 13.09
CA GLY A 53 -9.03 -17.66 13.52
C GLY A 53 -9.78 -18.25 12.33
N LEU A 54 -10.23 -17.39 11.40
CA LEU A 54 -10.96 -17.79 10.21
C LEU A 54 -10.06 -18.56 9.22
N ALA A 55 -8.83 -18.12 9.03
CA ALA A 55 -7.84 -18.81 8.20
C ALA A 55 -7.50 -20.20 8.75
N LEU A 56 -7.30 -20.32 10.06
CA LEU A 56 -7.07 -21.62 10.73
C LEU A 56 -8.27 -22.56 10.57
N PHE A 57 -9.50 -22.00 10.64
CA PHE A 57 -10.71 -22.78 10.40
C PHE A 57 -10.79 -23.29 8.96
N LEU A 58 -10.48 -22.49 7.96
CA LEU A 58 -10.47 -22.89 6.55
C LEU A 58 -9.35 -23.89 6.21
N VAL A 59 -8.22 -23.78 6.87
CA VAL A 59 -7.08 -24.70 6.67
C VAL A 59 -7.31 -26.08 7.33
N ARG A 60 -8.21 -26.17 8.31
CA ARG A 60 -8.52 -27.42 9.04
C ARG A 60 -8.89 -28.61 8.15
N PRO A 61 -9.76 -28.50 7.12
CA PRO A 61 -10.05 -29.59 6.19
C PRO A 61 -8.81 -30.03 5.40
N TRP A 62 -8.01 -29.06 4.94
CA TRP A 62 -6.76 -29.33 4.21
C TRP A 62 -5.75 -30.10 5.07
N SER A 63 -5.60 -29.75 6.33
CA SER A 63 -4.73 -30.44 7.27
C SER A 63 -5.17 -31.87 7.56
N LYS A 64 -6.47 -32.17 7.47
CA LYS A 64 -6.99 -33.54 7.59
C LYS A 64 -6.73 -34.35 6.33
N ALA A 65 -6.84 -33.72 5.14
CA ALA A 65 -6.64 -34.39 3.86
C ALA A 65 -5.14 -34.70 3.57
N HIS A 66 -4.22 -33.88 4.07
CA HIS A 66 -2.78 -33.99 3.81
C HIS A 66 -1.94 -34.38 5.06
N GLY A 67 -2.59 -34.85 6.10
CA GLY A 67 -2.16 -35.75 7.18
C GLY A 67 -0.91 -35.44 8.00
N GLY A 68 -0.22 -34.30 7.85
CA GLY A 68 1.04 -34.08 8.55
C GLY A 68 1.09 -32.82 9.43
N ILE A 69 1.82 -32.90 10.56
CA ILE A 69 2.15 -31.74 11.41
C ILE A 69 2.85 -30.65 10.57
N ALA A 70 3.71 -31.04 9.62
CA ALA A 70 4.41 -30.12 8.73
C ALA A 70 3.47 -29.30 7.84
N GLY A 71 2.45 -29.91 7.24
CA GLY A 71 1.47 -29.20 6.41
C GLY A 71 0.64 -28.18 7.21
N ARG A 72 0.31 -28.52 8.47
CA ARG A 72 -0.38 -27.58 9.38
C ARG A 72 0.53 -26.41 9.76
N ALA A 73 1.79 -26.70 10.08
CA ALA A 73 2.76 -25.67 10.44
C ALA A 73 3.03 -24.70 9.27
N ILE A 74 3.21 -25.20 8.06
CA ILE A 74 3.39 -24.38 6.86
C ILE A 74 2.17 -23.51 6.61
N ALA A 75 0.95 -24.04 6.70
CA ALA A 75 -0.28 -23.29 6.50
C ALA A 75 -0.44 -22.19 7.56
N ILE A 76 -0.15 -22.48 8.83
CA ILE A 76 -0.16 -21.51 9.92
C ILE A 76 0.90 -20.43 9.70
N ILE A 77 2.11 -20.80 9.31
CA ILE A 77 3.19 -19.84 9.02
C ILE A 77 2.81 -18.91 7.86
N VAL A 78 2.27 -19.46 6.76
CA VAL A 78 1.83 -18.64 5.60
C VAL A 78 0.73 -17.66 6.00
N VAL A 79 -0.25 -18.12 6.79
CA VAL A 79 -1.33 -17.25 7.28
C VAL A 79 -0.79 -16.19 8.25
N LEU A 80 0.05 -16.58 9.21
CA LEU A 80 0.69 -15.64 10.13
C LEU A 80 1.51 -14.59 9.39
N LEU A 81 2.31 -14.99 8.41
CA LEU A 81 3.09 -14.06 7.61
C LEU A 81 2.20 -13.15 6.75
N ALA A 82 1.13 -13.68 6.17
CA ALA A 82 0.18 -12.89 5.40
C ALA A 82 -0.58 -11.87 6.26
N VAL A 83 -0.87 -12.20 7.54
CA VAL A 83 -1.50 -11.29 8.50
C VAL A 83 -0.49 -10.30 9.10
N ILE A 84 0.71 -10.75 9.45
CA ILE A 84 1.73 -9.91 10.08
C ILE A 84 2.40 -8.96 9.08
N ALA A 85 2.66 -9.39 7.83
CA ALA A 85 3.31 -8.55 6.83
C ALA A 85 2.57 -7.21 6.62
N PRO A 86 1.23 -7.14 6.54
CA PRO A 86 0.53 -5.85 6.45
C PRO A 86 0.73 -4.98 7.68
N THR A 87 0.67 -5.55 8.89
CA THR A 87 0.86 -4.78 10.14
C THR A 87 2.23 -4.14 10.26
N VAL A 88 3.21 -4.72 9.57
CA VAL A 88 4.60 -4.25 9.57
C VAL A 88 4.82 -3.18 8.50
N VAL A 89 4.12 -3.28 7.34
CA VAL A 89 4.39 -2.46 6.15
C VAL A 89 3.57 -1.16 6.10
N GLU A 90 2.38 -1.12 6.69
CA GLU A 90 1.39 -0.08 6.39
C GLU A 90 1.16 0.93 7.52
N ARG A 91 2.19 1.31 8.27
CA ARG A 91 2.07 2.62 8.90
C ARG A 91 2.18 3.67 7.80
N PRO A 92 1.18 4.58 7.69
CA PRO A 92 1.30 5.69 6.77
C PRO A 92 2.61 6.42 7.04
N ILE A 93 3.22 6.97 6.00
CA ILE A 93 4.24 8.00 6.07
C ILE A 93 3.53 9.27 6.63
N ALA A 94 2.84 9.09 7.74
CA ALA A 94 2.24 10.14 8.52
C ALA A 94 3.30 10.59 9.47
N ALA A 95 3.71 11.84 9.38
CA ALA A 95 4.54 12.57 10.32
C ALA A 95 5.56 11.66 11.02
N ALA A 96 6.80 11.69 10.60
CA ALA A 96 7.86 10.99 11.31
C ALA A 96 7.79 11.40 12.79
N GLU A 97 7.41 10.47 13.66
CA GLU A 97 7.34 10.74 15.10
C GLU A 97 8.73 10.59 15.68
N SER A 98 9.28 11.68 16.16
CA SER A 98 10.46 11.62 17.01
C SER A 98 10.04 11.13 18.39
N ARG A 99 10.21 9.83 18.66
CA ARG A 99 9.79 9.22 19.94
C ARG A 99 10.54 9.76 21.16
N LYS A 100 11.79 10.25 21.00
CA LYS A 100 12.55 10.88 22.07
C LYS A 100 12.07 12.31 22.31
N LEU A 101 11.79 13.06 21.25
CA LEU A 101 11.27 14.41 21.36
C LEU A 101 9.78 14.42 21.72
N GLY A 102 9.00 13.44 21.21
CA GLY A 102 7.55 13.36 21.40
C GLY A 102 6.79 14.42 20.62
N ALA A 103 7.29 14.79 19.44
CA ALA A 103 6.64 15.70 18.52
C ALA A 103 6.41 15.02 17.16
N GLY A 104 5.18 15.08 16.67
CA GLY A 104 4.88 14.76 15.28
C GLY A 104 5.30 15.93 14.40
N ILE A 105 6.10 15.66 13.36
CA ILE A 105 6.70 16.68 12.50
C ILE A 105 6.30 16.48 11.03
N THR A 106 6.21 17.58 10.30
CA THR A 106 5.97 17.59 8.85
C THR A 106 7.00 18.49 8.17
N ALA A 107 7.27 18.22 6.90
CA ALA A 107 8.12 19.11 6.11
C ALA A 107 7.54 20.54 6.07
N SER A 108 8.39 21.54 6.11
CA SER A 108 8.00 22.94 6.06
C SER A 108 9.03 23.74 5.28
N SER A 109 8.65 24.96 4.91
CA SER A 109 9.51 25.92 4.22
C SER A 109 9.52 27.26 4.96
N ARG A 110 10.42 28.12 4.56
CA ARG A 110 10.51 29.50 5.04
C ARG A 110 9.26 30.28 4.62
N GLU A 111 8.75 31.12 5.52
CA GLU A 111 7.62 32.00 5.28
C GLU A 111 8.07 33.47 5.16
N ALA A 112 7.24 34.32 4.57
CA ALA A 112 7.53 35.74 4.46
C ALA A 112 7.63 36.36 5.87
N GLY A 113 8.71 37.11 6.10
CA GLY A 113 8.99 37.71 7.42
C GLY A 113 9.92 36.87 8.32
N ASP A 114 10.25 35.64 7.94
CA ASP A 114 11.22 34.85 8.69
C ASP A 114 12.63 35.40 8.53
N PRO A 115 13.50 35.29 9.58
CA PRO A 115 14.89 35.61 9.47
C PRO A 115 15.59 34.73 8.44
N GLU A 116 16.74 35.17 7.93
CA GLU A 116 17.56 34.38 7.02
C GLU A 116 18.02 33.08 7.69
N TRP A 117 17.74 31.97 7.04
CA TRP A 117 18.10 30.62 7.51
C TRP A 117 18.50 29.75 6.33
N SER A 118 19.66 29.13 6.42
CA SER A 118 20.25 28.27 5.36
C SER A 118 19.97 26.79 5.54
N GLY A 119 19.45 26.37 6.72
CA GLY A 119 19.13 24.98 7.04
C GLY A 119 17.71 24.57 6.67
N GLY A 120 17.42 23.27 6.81
CA GLY A 120 16.09 22.73 6.64
C GLY A 120 15.13 23.16 7.75
N ILE A 121 13.85 23.10 7.46
CA ILE A 121 12.76 23.51 8.38
C ILE A 121 11.72 22.39 8.47
N VAL A 122 11.32 22.01 9.69
CA VAL A 122 10.21 21.10 9.93
C VAL A 122 9.19 21.75 10.86
N ARG A 123 7.89 21.53 10.59
CA ARG A 123 6.79 22.04 11.40
C ARG A 123 6.34 21.00 12.41
N VAL A 124 6.10 21.41 13.64
CA VAL A 124 5.47 20.62 14.68
C VAL A 124 3.98 20.52 14.38
N ALA A 125 3.52 19.35 13.99
CA ALA A 125 2.11 19.06 13.69
C ALA A 125 1.35 18.56 14.92
N ARG A 126 2.04 17.91 15.85
CA ARG A 126 1.48 17.37 17.10
C ARG A 126 2.54 17.36 18.20
N VAL A 127 2.11 17.53 19.44
CA VAL A 127 2.95 17.35 20.62
C VAL A 127 2.29 16.26 21.47
N GLU A 128 3.06 15.24 21.86
CA GLU A 128 2.59 14.16 22.72
C GLU A 128 2.53 14.64 24.17
N PRO A 129 1.42 14.38 24.90
CA PRO A 129 1.36 14.65 26.33
C PRO A 129 2.50 13.92 27.07
N ASP A 130 3.03 14.54 28.11
CA ASP A 130 4.10 13.99 28.99
C ASP A 130 5.42 13.64 28.26
N SER A 131 5.65 14.23 27.09
CA SER A 131 6.89 14.09 26.33
C SER A 131 7.88 15.23 26.61
N ALA A 132 9.13 15.06 26.18
CA ALA A 132 10.13 16.13 26.24
C ALA A 132 9.68 17.40 25.48
N ALA A 133 8.99 17.23 24.36
CA ALA A 133 8.42 18.33 23.58
C ALA A 133 7.30 19.06 24.32
N SER A 134 6.51 18.38 25.16
CA SER A 134 5.32 18.98 25.80
C SER A 134 5.64 20.15 26.71
N ALA A 135 6.84 20.19 27.26
CA ALA A 135 7.31 21.27 28.14
C ALA A 135 7.70 22.55 27.38
N VAL A 136 8.10 22.43 26.11
CA VAL A 136 8.79 23.53 25.40
C VAL A 136 8.25 23.82 24.00
N LEU A 137 7.74 22.81 23.28
CA LEU A 137 7.26 22.95 21.91
C LEU A 137 5.73 23.18 21.87
N ARG A 138 5.28 23.90 20.84
CA ARG A 138 3.87 24.12 20.54
C ARG A 138 3.55 23.61 19.12
N VAL A 139 2.32 23.21 18.92
CA VAL A 139 1.83 22.91 17.55
C VAL A 139 1.95 24.17 16.72
N GLY A 140 2.57 24.05 15.54
CA GLY A 140 2.85 25.19 14.66
C GLY A 140 4.29 25.70 14.73
N ASP A 141 5.06 25.39 15.80
CA ASP A 141 6.49 25.72 15.84
C ASP A 141 7.24 25.12 14.65
N ARG A 142 8.23 25.82 14.16
CA ARG A 142 9.07 25.37 13.04
C ARG A 142 10.48 25.15 13.54
N ILE A 143 10.86 23.87 13.69
CA ILE A 143 12.19 23.47 14.16
C ILE A 143 13.18 23.65 13.00
N VAL A 144 14.28 24.32 13.30
CA VAL A 144 15.34 24.65 12.34
C VAL A 144 16.71 24.07 12.70
N ALA A 145 16.96 23.83 13.99
CA ALA A 145 18.19 23.22 14.47
C ALA A 145 17.95 22.36 15.71
N ILE A 146 18.84 21.41 15.96
CA ILE A 146 18.89 20.61 17.20
C ILE A 146 20.34 20.37 17.60
N GLY A 147 20.62 20.51 18.92
CA GLY A 147 21.98 20.42 19.44
C GLY A 147 22.92 21.49 18.86
N GLY A 148 22.38 22.67 18.55
CA GLY A 148 23.13 23.77 17.95
C GLY A 148 23.46 23.60 16.46
N ALA A 149 23.11 22.47 15.82
CA ALA A 149 23.38 22.21 14.42
C ALA A 149 22.11 22.35 13.56
N PRO A 150 22.14 23.11 12.44
CA PRO A 150 21.05 23.25 11.48
C PRO A 150 20.59 21.89 10.93
N LEU A 151 19.31 21.78 10.61
CA LEU A 151 18.78 20.60 9.92
C LEU A 151 19.22 20.57 8.47
N ASP A 152 19.34 19.36 7.90
CA ASP A 152 19.66 19.15 6.49
C ASP A 152 18.62 19.82 5.60
N VAL A 153 19.07 20.59 4.61
CA VAL A 153 18.19 21.34 3.68
C VAL A 153 17.37 20.40 2.79
N ASN A 154 17.97 19.27 2.38
CA ASN A 154 17.35 18.36 1.42
C ASN A 154 16.36 17.40 2.09
N ASP A 155 16.64 17.00 3.33
CA ASP A 155 15.76 16.08 4.09
C ASP A 155 15.73 16.39 5.59
N PRO A 156 15.13 17.53 5.98
CA PRO A 156 15.14 18.00 7.36
C PRO A 156 14.35 17.08 8.30
N THR A 157 13.33 16.39 7.78
CA THR A 157 12.47 15.49 8.57
C THR A 157 13.23 14.23 8.99
N SER A 158 13.91 13.59 8.06
CA SER A 158 14.72 12.40 8.36
C SER A 158 15.94 12.76 9.19
N ASP A 159 16.54 13.93 8.96
CA ASP A 159 17.69 14.40 9.74
C ASP A 159 17.32 14.64 11.22
N LEU A 160 16.23 15.36 11.49
CA LEU A 160 15.73 15.55 12.85
C LEU A 160 15.40 14.20 13.53
N THR A 161 14.72 13.32 12.80
CA THR A 161 14.37 11.99 13.29
C THR A 161 15.63 11.18 13.62
N ARG A 162 16.60 11.13 12.73
CA ARG A 162 17.87 10.42 12.93
C ARG A 162 18.62 10.94 14.17
N ARG A 163 18.78 12.25 14.30
CA ARG A 163 19.48 12.87 15.44
C ARG A 163 18.77 12.63 16.76
N THR A 164 17.44 12.72 16.80
CA THR A 164 16.65 12.50 18.01
C THR A 164 16.58 11.03 18.43
N HIS A 165 16.77 10.07 17.50
CA HIS A 165 16.82 8.64 17.79
C HIS A 165 18.23 8.09 17.93
N GLY A 166 19.26 8.81 17.44
CA GLY A 166 20.67 8.46 17.56
C GLY A 166 21.20 8.65 18.98
N ASP A 167 22.40 8.15 19.22
CA ASP A 167 23.15 8.35 20.47
C ASP A 167 24.01 9.62 20.47
N ASP A 168 23.95 10.40 19.39
CA ASP A 168 24.83 11.55 19.13
C ASP A 168 24.43 12.81 19.93
N LEU A 169 23.19 12.90 20.41
CA LEU A 169 22.74 14.04 21.21
C LEU A 169 22.81 13.73 22.70
N PRO A 170 23.28 14.69 23.53
CA PRO A 170 23.21 14.58 24.98
C PRO A 170 21.75 14.58 25.47
N ASP A 171 21.52 14.06 26.69
CA ASP A 171 20.19 14.02 27.28
C ASP A 171 19.60 15.42 27.48
N ASP A 172 20.45 16.39 27.80
CA ASP A 172 20.12 17.82 27.83
C ASP A 172 20.64 18.45 26.54
N THR A 173 19.74 18.88 25.69
CA THR A 173 20.07 19.48 24.40
C THR A 173 19.20 20.72 24.13
N THR A 174 19.49 21.46 23.10
CA THR A 174 18.68 22.61 22.66
C THR A 174 18.00 22.32 21.34
N VAL A 175 16.76 22.78 21.21
CA VAL A 175 16.02 22.81 19.95
C VAL A 175 15.82 24.27 19.58
N THR A 176 16.28 24.66 18.40
CA THR A 176 16.04 26.01 17.88
C THR A 176 14.80 25.98 17.01
N VAL A 177 13.85 26.83 17.36
CA VAL A 177 12.56 26.97 16.67
C VAL A 177 12.38 28.36 16.08
N LEU A 178 11.65 28.42 14.99
CA LEU A 178 11.05 29.63 14.45
C LEU A 178 9.62 29.75 15.00
N ARG A 179 9.43 30.69 15.93
CA ARG A 179 8.14 31.02 16.53
C ARG A 179 7.86 32.51 16.34
N ASP A 180 6.71 32.85 15.80
CA ASP A 180 6.31 34.26 15.55
C ASP A 180 7.42 35.08 14.81
N HIS A 181 8.02 34.47 13.78
CA HIS A 181 9.12 35.02 12.98
C HIS A 181 10.40 35.35 13.76
N LYS A 182 10.59 34.71 14.93
CA LYS A 182 11.81 34.85 15.76
C LYS A 182 12.44 33.48 15.99
N LEU A 183 13.75 33.47 16.06
CA LEU A 183 14.52 32.29 16.46
C LEU A 183 14.55 32.23 18.00
N GLU A 184 14.09 31.13 18.56
CA GLU A 184 14.12 30.83 19.99
C GLU A 184 14.90 29.52 20.20
N GLU A 185 15.86 29.53 21.14
CA GLU A 185 16.54 28.31 21.59
C GLU A 185 15.85 27.81 22.86
N LEU A 186 15.34 26.59 22.76
CA LEU A 186 14.57 25.95 23.83
C LEU A 186 15.37 24.79 24.41
N PRO A 187 15.70 24.77 25.71
CA PRO A 187 16.33 23.63 26.35
C PRO A 187 15.34 22.48 26.43
N VAL A 188 15.75 21.30 26.00
CA VAL A 188 14.93 20.09 26.00
C VAL A 188 15.68 18.97 26.71
N HIS A 189 15.06 18.40 27.72
CA HIS A 189 15.56 17.21 28.38
C HIS A 189 14.97 15.96 27.72
N MET A 190 15.81 15.19 27.00
CA MET A 190 15.44 13.95 26.32
C MET A 190 16.21 12.77 26.93
N PRO A 191 15.79 12.25 28.10
CA PRO A 191 16.54 11.20 28.78
C PRO A 191 16.59 9.94 27.90
N ARG A 192 17.74 9.29 27.85
CA ARG A 192 17.91 8.01 27.17
C ARG A 192 17.04 6.97 27.88
N VAL A 193 15.92 6.64 27.28
CA VAL A 193 15.09 5.55 27.78
C VAL A 193 15.82 4.25 27.42
N HIS A 194 16.64 3.74 28.34
CA HIS A 194 17.12 2.36 28.29
C HIS A 194 15.92 1.41 28.56
N ALA A 195 14.92 1.45 27.71
CA ALA A 195 13.93 0.41 27.68
C ALA A 195 14.67 -0.87 27.30
N ARG A 196 14.89 -1.76 28.26
CA ARG A 196 15.18 -3.17 27.95
C ARG A 196 14.00 -3.69 27.15
N PRO A 197 14.12 -3.80 25.82
CA PRO A 197 13.01 -4.33 25.04
C PRO A 197 12.85 -5.79 25.43
N PRO A 198 11.62 -6.29 25.61
CA PRO A 198 11.41 -7.72 25.70
C PRO A 198 12.02 -8.38 24.45
N ARG A 199 12.75 -9.48 24.63
CA ARG A 199 13.48 -10.18 23.54
C ARG A 199 12.66 -10.45 22.29
N PHE A 200 11.34 -10.52 22.42
CA PHE A 200 10.39 -10.67 21.31
C PHE A 200 10.07 -9.33 20.61
N GLY A 201 10.08 -8.21 21.31
CA GLY A 201 9.83 -6.87 20.77
C GLY A 201 10.91 -6.41 19.79
N ASN A 202 12.18 -6.86 19.99
CA ASN A 202 13.28 -6.46 19.11
C ASN A 202 13.17 -7.05 17.72
N ALA A 203 12.72 -8.32 17.58
CA ALA A 203 12.55 -8.93 16.27
C ALA A 203 11.40 -8.27 15.48
N LEU A 204 10.31 -7.90 16.18
CA LEU A 204 9.17 -7.20 15.56
C LEU A 204 9.50 -5.74 15.21
N SER A 205 10.26 -5.04 16.07
CA SER A 205 10.70 -3.66 15.75
C SER A 205 11.69 -3.66 14.59
N SER A 206 12.67 -4.56 14.58
CA SER A 206 13.63 -4.69 13.47
C SER A 206 12.96 -5.07 12.14
N LEU A 207 11.97 -5.95 12.17
CA LEU A 207 11.15 -6.29 10.99
C LEU A 207 10.33 -5.09 10.51
N ARG A 208 9.77 -4.32 11.42
CA ARG A 208 9.02 -3.10 11.12
C ARG A 208 9.92 -2.02 10.53
N ASP A 209 11.10 -1.80 11.13
CA ASP A 209 12.06 -0.80 10.67
C ASP A 209 12.61 -1.19 9.28
N PHE A 210 12.92 -2.47 9.08
CA PHE A 210 13.25 -3.00 7.76
C PHE A 210 12.12 -2.76 6.74
N ALA A 211 10.87 -3.08 7.08
CA ALA A 211 9.74 -2.92 6.18
C ALA A 211 9.44 -1.44 5.85
N SER A 212 9.64 -0.53 6.80
CA SER A 212 9.48 0.91 6.57
C SER A 212 10.58 1.49 5.66
N GLN A 213 11.81 0.96 5.74
CA GLN A 213 12.93 1.33 4.89
C GLN A 213 12.85 0.69 3.50
N HIS A 214 12.17 -0.46 3.37
CA HIS A 214 12.09 -1.27 2.15
C HIS A 214 10.64 -1.58 1.77
N ILE A 215 9.77 -0.56 1.75
CA ILE A 215 8.33 -0.71 1.52
C ILE A 215 8.00 -1.49 0.24
N VAL A 216 8.79 -1.30 -0.81
CA VAL A 216 8.63 -1.96 -2.11
C VAL A 216 8.89 -3.47 -1.97
N VAL A 217 9.97 -3.85 -1.25
CA VAL A 217 10.32 -5.26 -1.00
C VAL A 217 9.28 -5.92 -0.10
N ALA A 218 8.85 -5.22 0.94
CA ALA A 218 7.84 -5.72 1.88
C ALA A 218 6.49 -5.96 1.18
N ALA A 219 6.06 -5.06 0.28
CA ALA A 219 4.87 -5.25 -0.55
C ALA A 219 4.99 -6.47 -1.48
N ALA A 220 6.16 -6.70 -2.08
CA ALA A 220 6.42 -7.88 -2.90
C ALA A 220 6.35 -9.18 -2.07
N VAL A 221 6.97 -9.21 -0.90
CA VAL A 221 6.91 -10.38 0.02
C VAL A 221 5.46 -10.67 0.41
N ARG A 222 4.69 -9.65 0.79
CA ARG A 222 3.25 -9.79 1.07
C ARG A 222 2.49 -10.39 -0.11
N GLY A 223 2.71 -9.89 -1.32
CA GLY A 223 2.07 -10.41 -2.53
C GLY A 223 2.35 -11.90 -2.73
N VAL A 224 3.61 -12.34 -2.56
CA VAL A 224 4.00 -13.74 -2.65
C VAL A 224 3.29 -14.61 -1.60
N LEU A 225 3.20 -14.14 -0.36
CA LEU A 225 2.53 -14.86 0.72
C LEU A 225 1.02 -15.01 0.47
N LEU A 226 0.38 -13.98 -0.05
CA LEU A 226 -1.05 -14.04 -0.41
C LEU A 226 -1.30 -14.95 -1.62
N ILE A 227 -0.40 -15.00 -2.60
CA ILE A 227 -0.46 -15.99 -3.68
C ILE A 227 -0.33 -17.41 -3.13
N ALA A 228 0.59 -17.64 -2.18
CA ALA A 228 0.74 -18.94 -1.54
C ALA A 228 -0.52 -19.35 -0.78
N LEU A 229 -1.15 -18.43 -0.04
CA LEU A 229 -2.44 -18.66 0.62
C LEU A 229 -3.53 -19.04 -0.39
N LEU A 230 -3.61 -18.33 -1.51
CA LEU A 230 -4.56 -18.62 -2.58
C LEU A 230 -4.38 -20.05 -3.13
N VAL A 231 -3.13 -20.50 -3.33
CA VAL A 231 -2.83 -21.86 -3.76
C VAL A 231 -3.27 -22.89 -2.70
N VAL A 232 -3.07 -22.59 -1.41
CA VAL A 232 -3.54 -23.43 -0.30
C VAL A 232 -5.08 -23.54 -0.32
N LEU A 233 -5.81 -22.44 -0.50
CA LEU A 233 -7.27 -22.44 -0.60
C LEU A 233 -7.76 -23.27 -1.79
N LEU A 234 -7.15 -23.15 -2.97
CA LEU A 234 -7.49 -23.98 -4.12
C LEU A 234 -7.27 -25.47 -3.86
N ARG A 235 -6.10 -25.82 -3.33
CA ARG A 235 -5.75 -27.20 -3.02
C ARG A 235 -6.68 -27.81 -1.97
N SER A 236 -7.07 -27.04 -0.96
CA SER A 236 -8.02 -27.49 0.07
C SER A 236 -9.42 -27.79 -0.50
N ASN A 237 -9.77 -27.22 -1.64
CA ASN A 237 -11.00 -27.49 -2.36
C ASN A 237 -10.85 -28.55 -3.47
N GLY A 238 -9.68 -29.15 -3.64
CA GLY A 238 -9.41 -30.06 -4.75
C GLY A 238 -9.37 -29.37 -6.12
N GLN A 239 -9.26 -28.03 -6.15
CA GLN A 239 -9.22 -27.26 -7.39
C GLN A 239 -7.80 -27.28 -7.98
N PRO A 240 -7.65 -27.53 -9.29
CA PRO A 240 -6.34 -27.43 -9.95
C PRO A 240 -5.91 -25.98 -10.10
N ILE A 241 -4.60 -25.72 -10.11
CA ILE A 241 -4.05 -24.37 -10.32
C ILE A 241 -4.48 -23.79 -11.70
N SER A 242 -4.70 -24.67 -12.69
CA SER A 242 -5.23 -24.27 -14.00
C SER A 242 -6.60 -23.60 -13.94
N SER A 243 -7.38 -23.81 -12.86
CA SER A 243 -8.65 -23.10 -12.63
C SER A 243 -8.48 -21.59 -12.40
N LEU A 244 -7.24 -21.13 -12.16
CA LEU A 244 -6.90 -19.70 -12.17
C LEU A 244 -6.65 -19.15 -13.59
N GLY A 245 -6.81 -19.94 -14.63
CA GLY A 245 -6.45 -19.53 -15.99
C GLY A 245 -4.96 -19.43 -16.25
N LEU A 246 -4.14 -20.03 -15.35
CA LEU A 246 -2.68 -20.15 -15.55
C LEU A 246 -2.39 -21.30 -16.51
N VAL A 247 -2.04 -20.97 -17.73
CA VAL A 247 -1.74 -21.93 -18.79
C VAL A 247 -0.35 -21.66 -19.36
N ALA A 248 0.57 -22.60 -19.25
CA ALA A 248 1.95 -22.44 -19.70
C ALA A 248 2.08 -22.36 -21.24
N LYS A 249 1.12 -22.97 -21.98
CA LYS A 249 1.15 -23.01 -23.44
C LYS A 249 0.80 -21.65 -24.04
N GLY A 250 1.63 -21.14 -24.96
CA GLY A 250 1.35 -19.93 -25.73
C GLY A 250 1.73 -18.62 -25.01
N VAL A 251 2.68 -18.65 -24.09
CA VAL A 251 3.20 -17.46 -23.38
C VAL A 251 3.61 -16.31 -24.30
N PRO A 252 4.32 -16.53 -25.46
CA PRO A 252 4.66 -15.41 -26.34
C PRO A 252 3.45 -14.66 -26.87
N ARG A 253 2.34 -15.38 -27.17
CA ARG A 253 1.08 -14.74 -27.59
C ARG A 253 0.43 -13.94 -26.44
N GLU A 254 0.56 -14.40 -25.20
CA GLU A 254 0.06 -13.66 -24.05
C GLU A 254 0.84 -12.37 -23.82
N ILE A 255 2.15 -12.37 -24.03
CA ILE A 255 2.99 -11.15 -23.98
C ILE A 255 2.53 -10.15 -25.05
N LEU A 256 2.32 -10.58 -26.29
CA LEU A 256 1.83 -9.71 -27.35
C LEU A 256 0.45 -9.11 -27.01
N HIS A 257 -0.44 -9.92 -26.43
CA HIS A 257 -1.75 -9.42 -26.01
C HIS A 257 -1.63 -8.48 -24.82
N ALA A 258 -0.70 -8.72 -23.87
CA ALA A 258 -0.46 -7.83 -22.75
C ALA A 258 -0.09 -6.41 -23.21
N MET A 259 0.68 -6.25 -24.28
CA MET A 259 1.00 -4.93 -24.85
C MET A 259 -0.26 -4.14 -25.22
N TRP A 260 -1.19 -4.76 -25.96
CA TRP A 260 -2.46 -4.12 -26.31
C TRP A 260 -3.37 -3.88 -25.13
N MET A 261 -3.38 -4.80 -24.17
CA MET A 261 -4.13 -4.61 -22.93
C MET A 261 -3.55 -3.47 -22.08
N THR A 262 -2.24 -3.27 -22.10
CA THR A 262 -1.61 -2.11 -21.42
C THR A 262 -2.11 -0.80 -22.04
N VAL A 263 -2.15 -0.69 -23.36
CA VAL A 263 -2.74 0.47 -24.04
C VAL A 263 -4.22 0.64 -23.66
N GLY A 264 -4.98 -0.47 -23.62
CA GLY A 264 -6.38 -0.47 -23.17
C GLY A 264 -6.56 -0.03 -21.73
N ALA A 265 -5.64 -0.39 -20.84
CA ALA A 265 -5.65 0.06 -19.44
C ALA A 265 -5.45 1.58 -19.33
N PHE A 266 -4.49 2.16 -20.06
CA PHE A 266 -4.32 3.62 -20.14
C PHE A 266 -5.55 4.30 -20.72
N ALA A 267 -6.13 3.76 -21.79
CA ALA A 267 -7.37 4.28 -22.36
C ALA A 267 -8.53 4.22 -21.37
N THR A 268 -8.63 3.16 -20.56
CA THR A 268 -9.65 3.02 -19.51
C THR A 268 -9.53 4.10 -18.45
N VAL A 269 -8.32 4.35 -17.95
CA VAL A 269 -8.06 5.41 -16.96
C VAL A 269 -8.32 6.79 -17.55
N PHE A 270 -7.95 7.02 -18.82
CA PHE A 270 -8.23 8.27 -19.52
C PHE A 270 -9.73 8.53 -19.64
N VAL A 271 -10.50 7.53 -20.10
CA VAL A 271 -11.97 7.63 -20.19
C VAL A 271 -12.59 7.83 -18.80
N ALA A 272 -12.12 7.12 -17.77
CA ALA A 272 -12.58 7.31 -16.40
C ALA A 272 -12.24 8.70 -15.83
N ALA A 273 -11.22 9.38 -16.36
CA ALA A 273 -10.88 10.74 -15.97
C ALA A 273 -11.85 11.81 -16.51
N ILE A 274 -12.58 11.53 -17.60
CA ILE A 274 -13.49 12.51 -18.24
C ILE A 274 -14.56 13.05 -17.27
N PRO A 275 -15.38 12.22 -16.59
CA PRO A 275 -16.38 12.71 -15.65
C PRO A 275 -15.75 13.48 -14.48
N ILE A 276 -14.54 13.09 -14.08
CA ILE A 276 -13.77 13.74 -13.01
C ILE A 276 -13.32 15.14 -13.45
N ALA A 277 -12.81 15.26 -14.68
CA ALA A 277 -12.41 16.55 -15.24
C ALA A 277 -13.61 17.51 -15.38
N ILE A 278 -14.78 16.98 -15.81
CA ILE A 278 -16.01 17.75 -15.89
C ILE A 278 -16.42 18.23 -14.49
N ALA A 279 -16.41 17.38 -13.47
CA ALA A 279 -16.73 17.77 -12.09
C ALA A 279 -15.75 18.81 -11.55
N GLY A 280 -14.45 18.69 -11.88
CA GLY A 280 -13.42 19.69 -11.54
C GLY A 280 -13.66 21.04 -12.19
N ALA A 281 -14.03 21.07 -13.48
CA ALA A 281 -14.36 22.28 -14.22
C ALA A 281 -15.62 22.98 -13.69
N LEU A 282 -16.55 22.23 -13.09
CA LEU A 282 -17.76 22.76 -12.43
C LEU A 282 -17.49 23.30 -11.01
N GLY A 283 -16.24 23.45 -10.60
CA GLY A 283 -15.85 24.10 -9.36
C GLY A 283 -15.67 23.18 -8.15
N ALA A 284 -15.53 21.85 -8.37
CA ALA A 284 -15.24 20.91 -7.30
C ALA A 284 -13.75 20.96 -6.90
N GLY A 285 -13.33 22.01 -6.15
CA GLY A 285 -11.94 22.13 -5.66
C GLY A 285 -11.42 20.95 -4.82
N ALA A 286 -12.32 20.07 -4.39
CA ALA A 286 -11.97 18.79 -3.79
C ALA A 286 -11.16 17.89 -4.73
N VAL A 287 -11.49 17.88 -6.02
CA VAL A 287 -10.82 17.08 -7.07
C VAL A 287 -9.34 17.43 -7.17
N GLN A 288 -9.01 18.70 -7.10
CA GLN A 288 -7.63 19.18 -7.24
C GLN A 288 -6.79 18.84 -6.00
N ARG A 289 -7.37 19.01 -4.80
CA ARG A 289 -6.71 18.63 -3.54
C ARG A 289 -6.40 17.13 -3.48
N GLU A 290 -7.35 16.31 -3.92
CA GLU A 290 -7.18 14.85 -3.93
C GLU A 290 -6.10 14.41 -4.93
N GLY A 291 -6.04 15.01 -6.11
CA GLY A 291 -5.01 14.76 -7.10
C GLY A 291 -3.60 15.07 -6.59
N THR A 292 -3.45 16.16 -5.83
CA THR A 292 -2.17 16.55 -5.21
C THR A 292 -1.75 15.55 -4.15
N ALA A 293 -2.64 15.18 -3.21
CA ALA A 293 -2.35 14.21 -2.15
C ALA A 293 -1.95 12.83 -2.72
N ARG A 294 -2.62 12.39 -3.78
CA ARG A 294 -2.27 11.14 -4.49
C ARG A 294 -0.88 11.21 -5.11
N SER A 295 -0.55 12.30 -5.79
CA SER A 295 0.76 12.46 -6.44
C SER A 295 1.91 12.49 -5.43
N GLU A 296 1.71 13.07 -4.26
CA GLU A 296 2.67 13.07 -3.16
C GLU A 296 2.89 11.66 -2.60
N THR A 297 1.81 10.93 -2.35
CA THR A 297 1.88 9.54 -1.83
C THR A 297 2.62 8.62 -2.81
N LEU A 298 2.25 8.64 -4.09
CA LEU A 298 2.88 7.83 -5.12
C LEU A 298 4.32 8.28 -5.41
N GLY A 299 4.60 9.58 -5.34
CA GLY A 299 5.93 10.14 -5.47
C GLY A 299 6.89 9.62 -4.38
N THR A 300 6.43 9.56 -3.14
CA THR A 300 7.20 9.01 -2.01
C THR A 300 7.51 7.52 -2.22
N ILE A 301 6.54 6.72 -2.65
CA ILE A 301 6.75 5.30 -2.97
C ILE A 301 7.75 5.13 -4.12
N ALA A 302 7.62 5.93 -5.18
CA ALA A 302 8.51 5.90 -6.32
C ALA A 302 9.95 6.31 -5.99
N ALA A 303 10.16 7.15 -4.96
CA ALA A 303 11.48 7.60 -4.53
C ALA A 303 12.23 6.57 -3.68
N GLN A 304 11.53 5.69 -2.97
CA GLN A 304 12.13 4.77 -1.98
C GLN A 304 12.76 3.50 -2.57
N GLY A 305 12.46 3.13 -3.80
CA GLY A 305 12.96 1.88 -4.40
C GLY A 305 13.98 2.11 -5.51
N SER A 306 14.90 1.16 -5.68
CA SER A 306 15.66 1.06 -6.91
C SER A 306 14.75 0.72 -8.09
N PHE A 307 15.19 1.00 -9.32
CA PHE A 307 14.43 0.69 -10.53
C PHE A 307 14.04 -0.80 -10.61
N GLY A 308 14.97 -1.69 -10.26
CA GLY A 308 14.73 -3.14 -10.28
C GLY A 308 13.73 -3.59 -9.21
N GLU A 309 13.80 -3.04 -8.01
CA GLU A 309 12.85 -3.33 -6.93
C GLU A 309 11.43 -2.90 -7.30
N ILE A 310 11.27 -1.72 -7.89
CA ILE A 310 9.97 -1.23 -8.37
C ILE A 310 9.37 -2.19 -9.41
N ILE A 311 10.15 -2.61 -10.42
CA ILE A 311 9.67 -3.54 -11.44
C ILE A 311 9.22 -4.86 -10.81
N VAL A 312 10.04 -5.45 -9.95
CA VAL A 312 9.72 -6.73 -9.30
C VAL A 312 8.48 -6.61 -8.44
N ALA A 313 8.37 -5.54 -7.64
CA ALA A 313 7.20 -5.32 -6.80
C ALA A 313 5.93 -5.11 -7.61
N MET A 314 5.98 -4.37 -8.72
CA MET A 314 4.82 -4.16 -9.59
C MET A 314 4.38 -5.45 -10.29
N ILE A 315 5.32 -6.29 -10.68
CA ILE A 315 5.00 -7.62 -11.24
C ILE A 315 4.31 -8.49 -10.17
N VAL A 316 4.85 -8.56 -8.96
CA VAL A 316 4.29 -9.37 -7.87
C VAL A 316 2.92 -8.84 -7.44
N ALA A 317 2.78 -7.51 -7.27
CA ALA A 317 1.52 -6.88 -6.89
C ALA A 317 0.44 -7.13 -7.94
N ALA A 318 0.72 -6.88 -9.22
CA ALA A 318 -0.23 -7.11 -10.30
C ALA A 318 -0.62 -8.58 -10.42
N LEU A 319 0.35 -9.50 -10.30
CA LEU A 319 0.06 -10.95 -10.33
C LEU A 319 -0.83 -11.36 -9.16
N PHE A 320 -0.52 -10.90 -7.95
CA PHE A 320 -1.33 -11.15 -6.78
C PHE A 320 -2.76 -10.61 -6.94
N GLU A 321 -2.92 -9.37 -7.37
CA GLU A 321 -4.22 -8.74 -7.54
C GLU A 321 -5.05 -9.43 -8.63
N GLU A 322 -4.45 -9.74 -9.77
CA GLU A 322 -5.16 -10.43 -10.85
C GLU A 322 -5.57 -11.85 -10.44
N LEU A 323 -4.69 -12.60 -9.78
CA LEU A 323 -5.02 -13.94 -9.28
C LEU A 323 -6.13 -13.90 -8.23
N THR A 324 -6.08 -12.92 -7.32
CA THR A 324 -7.05 -12.77 -6.24
C THR A 324 -8.41 -12.29 -6.77
N PHE A 325 -8.42 -11.12 -7.39
CA PHE A 325 -9.69 -10.49 -7.75
C PHE A 325 -10.31 -11.10 -9.00
N ARG A 326 -9.52 -11.35 -10.06
CA ARG A 326 -10.07 -11.81 -11.34
C ARG A 326 -10.17 -13.33 -11.38
N ALA A 327 -9.09 -14.06 -11.10
CA ALA A 327 -9.08 -15.50 -11.25
C ALA A 327 -9.76 -16.25 -10.10
N PHE A 328 -9.77 -15.71 -8.88
CA PHE A 328 -10.36 -16.36 -7.72
C PHE A 328 -11.72 -15.79 -7.32
N LEU A 329 -11.84 -14.47 -7.09
CA LEU A 329 -13.08 -13.86 -6.59
C LEU A 329 -14.17 -13.74 -7.64
N VAL A 330 -13.89 -13.33 -8.88
CA VAL A 330 -14.92 -13.18 -9.94
C VAL A 330 -15.64 -14.50 -10.22
N PRO A 331 -14.99 -15.66 -10.41
CA PRO A 331 -15.69 -16.93 -10.60
C PRO A 331 -16.54 -17.35 -9.39
N ARG A 332 -16.06 -17.12 -8.17
CA ARG A 332 -16.81 -17.40 -6.95
C ARG A 332 -18.05 -16.53 -6.83
N MET A 333 -17.90 -15.24 -7.10
CA MET A 333 -19.06 -14.32 -7.16
C MET A 333 -20.04 -14.73 -8.25
N ARG A 334 -19.56 -15.23 -9.40
CA ARG A 334 -20.43 -15.77 -10.48
C ARG A 334 -21.32 -16.90 -9.97
N VAL A 335 -20.80 -17.81 -9.14
CA VAL A 335 -21.59 -18.91 -8.54
C VAL A 335 -22.65 -18.38 -7.58
N ILE A 336 -22.35 -17.30 -6.86
CA ILE A 336 -23.29 -16.68 -5.91
C ILE A 336 -24.40 -15.92 -6.64
N VAL A 337 -24.02 -15.00 -7.54
CA VAL A 337 -24.98 -14.07 -8.18
C VAL A 337 -25.59 -14.60 -9.49
N GLY A 338 -25.09 -15.71 -10.02
CA GLY A 338 -25.61 -16.35 -11.23
C GLY A 338 -25.28 -15.61 -12.54
N SER A 339 -24.48 -14.52 -12.54
CA SER A 339 -24.23 -13.66 -13.69
C SER A 339 -22.79 -13.17 -13.76
N TRP A 340 -22.12 -13.36 -14.91
CA TRP A 340 -20.76 -12.84 -15.12
C TRP A 340 -20.68 -11.30 -15.02
N PRO A 341 -21.56 -10.51 -15.68
CA PRO A 341 -21.54 -9.06 -15.56
C PRO A 341 -21.68 -8.57 -14.11
N LEU A 342 -22.60 -9.15 -13.34
CA LEU A 342 -22.77 -8.80 -11.93
C LEU A 342 -21.54 -9.20 -11.11
N ALA A 343 -20.97 -10.37 -11.35
CA ALA A 343 -19.75 -10.81 -10.66
C ALA A 343 -18.58 -9.86 -10.92
N ILE A 344 -18.37 -9.45 -12.18
CA ILE A 344 -17.37 -8.45 -12.56
C ILE A 344 -17.63 -7.15 -11.81
N LEU A 345 -18.86 -6.64 -11.85
CA LEU A 345 -19.21 -5.37 -11.22
C LEU A 345 -18.91 -5.37 -9.73
N PHE A 346 -19.44 -6.35 -8.99
CA PHE A 346 -19.25 -6.44 -7.53
C PHE A 346 -17.77 -6.57 -7.14
N VAL A 347 -17.03 -7.47 -7.80
CA VAL A 347 -15.62 -7.67 -7.47
C VAL A 347 -14.78 -6.45 -7.87
N SER A 348 -15.13 -5.75 -8.96
CA SER A 348 -14.41 -4.53 -9.35
C SER A 348 -14.68 -3.35 -8.40
N ILE A 349 -15.89 -3.25 -7.84
CA ILE A 349 -16.20 -2.28 -6.77
C ILE A 349 -15.34 -2.59 -5.52
N ILE A 350 -15.28 -3.86 -5.10
CA ILE A 350 -14.43 -4.29 -3.97
C ILE A 350 -12.96 -3.95 -4.26
N PHE A 351 -12.48 -4.24 -5.46
CA PHE A 351 -11.10 -3.93 -5.86
C PHE A 351 -10.81 -2.43 -5.81
N GLY A 352 -11.69 -1.60 -6.35
CA GLY A 352 -11.56 -0.13 -6.26
C GLY A 352 -11.58 0.35 -4.81
N ALA A 353 -12.47 -0.18 -3.97
CA ALA A 353 -12.55 0.17 -2.56
C ALA A 353 -11.24 -0.12 -1.79
N GLY A 354 -10.45 -1.12 -2.22
CA GLY A 354 -9.10 -1.37 -1.70
C GLY A 354 -8.11 -0.24 -1.93
N HIS A 355 -8.43 0.70 -2.82
CA HIS A 355 -7.58 1.85 -3.16
C HIS A 355 -8.15 3.19 -2.62
N VAL A 356 -9.10 3.13 -1.67
CA VAL A 356 -9.70 4.33 -1.07
C VAL A 356 -8.67 5.24 -0.40
N TYR A 357 -7.55 4.68 0.06
CA TYR A 357 -6.43 5.43 0.64
C TYR A 357 -5.73 6.35 -0.38
N GLU A 358 -5.88 6.10 -1.68
CA GLU A 358 -5.40 6.96 -2.76
C GLU A 358 -6.42 8.06 -3.14
N GLY A 359 -7.61 8.05 -2.53
CA GLY A 359 -8.70 8.98 -2.78
C GLY A 359 -9.84 8.42 -3.63
N VAL A 360 -10.96 9.15 -3.68
CA VAL A 360 -12.20 8.71 -4.37
C VAL A 360 -11.99 8.58 -5.89
N ILE A 361 -11.20 9.50 -6.46
CA ILE A 361 -10.87 9.47 -7.89
C ILE A 361 -10.12 8.19 -8.25
N ALA A 362 -9.10 7.86 -7.45
CA ALA A 362 -8.32 6.64 -7.64
C ALA A 362 -9.18 5.39 -7.46
N THR A 363 -10.04 5.37 -6.43
CA THR A 363 -11.00 4.30 -6.19
C THR A 363 -11.87 4.02 -7.42
N PHE A 364 -12.41 5.05 -8.04
CA PHE A 364 -13.23 4.91 -9.23
C PHE A 364 -12.43 4.43 -10.45
N GLN A 365 -11.26 5.03 -10.71
CA GLN A 365 -10.39 4.62 -11.81
C GLN A 365 -9.92 3.17 -11.66
N THR A 366 -9.57 2.76 -10.45
CA THR A 366 -9.15 1.39 -10.15
C THR A 366 -10.29 0.40 -10.29
N ALA A 367 -11.52 0.77 -9.90
CA ALA A 367 -12.70 -0.06 -10.16
C ALA A 367 -12.94 -0.26 -11.66
N MET A 368 -12.78 0.79 -12.48
CA MET A 368 -12.89 0.68 -13.94
C MET A 368 -11.80 -0.21 -14.56
N LEU A 369 -10.55 -0.11 -14.09
CA LEU A 369 -9.49 -1.06 -14.44
C LEU A 369 -9.85 -2.49 -14.02
N GLY A 370 -10.52 -2.63 -12.87
CA GLY A 370 -11.07 -3.90 -12.41
C GLY A 370 -12.01 -4.55 -13.42
N VAL A 371 -12.95 -3.79 -13.93
CA VAL A 371 -13.87 -4.23 -14.98
C VAL A 371 -13.11 -4.61 -16.26
N PHE A 372 -12.20 -3.75 -16.71
CA PHE A 372 -11.43 -3.98 -17.95
C PHE A 372 -10.65 -5.30 -17.88
N PHE A 373 -9.82 -5.51 -16.86
CA PHE A 373 -9.01 -6.72 -16.74
C PHE A 373 -9.85 -7.98 -16.53
N ALA A 374 -10.99 -7.90 -15.81
CA ALA A 374 -11.90 -9.01 -15.65
C ALA A 374 -12.53 -9.43 -17.01
N ILE A 375 -12.92 -8.48 -17.85
CA ILE A 375 -13.40 -8.76 -19.20
C ILE A 375 -12.31 -9.43 -20.04
N MET A 376 -11.09 -8.88 -20.02
CA MET A 376 -9.96 -9.43 -20.76
C MET A 376 -9.65 -10.87 -20.33
N MET A 377 -9.63 -11.15 -19.04
CA MET A 377 -9.45 -12.50 -18.50
C MET A 377 -10.53 -13.46 -19.02
N LEU A 378 -11.80 -13.09 -18.91
CA LEU A 378 -12.92 -13.97 -19.30
C LEU A 378 -12.98 -14.24 -20.79
N VAL A 379 -12.79 -13.21 -21.64
CA VAL A 379 -12.80 -13.36 -23.10
C VAL A 379 -11.70 -14.32 -23.56
N ARG A 380 -10.55 -14.26 -22.90
CA ARG A 380 -9.40 -15.11 -23.25
C ARG A 380 -9.37 -16.42 -22.48
N SER A 381 -10.11 -16.53 -21.38
CA SER A 381 -10.02 -17.64 -20.41
C SER A 381 -8.59 -17.87 -19.90
N ARG A 382 -7.84 -16.78 -19.71
CA ARG A 382 -6.43 -16.75 -19.28
C ARG A 382 -6.15 -15.53 -18.44
N ILE A 383 -5.32 -15.70 -17.42
CA ILE A 383 -4.96 -14.60 -16.49
C ILE A 383 -3.59 -13.96 -16.80
N LEU A 384 -2.69 -14.68 -17.49
CA LEU A 384 -1.31 -14.23 -17.71
C LEU A 384 -1.23 -12.91 -18.48
N GLY A 385 -1.98 -12.76 -19.56
CA GLY A 385 -2.03 -11.52 -20.34
C GLY A 385 -2.48 -10.31 -19.52
N PRO A 386 -3.64 -10.36 -18.84
CA PRO A 386 -4.06 -9.32 -17.89
C PRO A 386 -3.03 -9.01 -16.81
N SER A 387 -2.40 -10.02 -16.19
CA SER A 387 -1.38 -9.81 -15.15
C SER A 387 -0.16 -9.08 -15.68
N LEU A 388 0.34 -9.45 -16.84
CA LEU A 388 1.47 -8.77 -17.48
C LEU A 388 1.12 -7.33 -17.89
N ALA A 389 -0.08 -7.12 -18.42
CA ALA A 389 -0.56 -5.79 -18.80
C ALA A 389 -0.72 -4.88 -17.57
N HIS A 390 -1.25 -5.41 -16.48
CA HIS A 390 -1.39 -4.67 -15.22
C HIS A 390 -0.02 -4.32 -14.63
N ALA A 391 0.92 -5.26 -14.61
CA ALA A 391 2.29 -5.01 -14.16
C ALA A 391 2.97 -3.92 -15.00
N ALA A 392 2.83 -3.98 -16.32
CA ALA A 392 3.37 -2.97 -17.23
C ALA A 392 2.74 -1.60 -16.99
N PHE A 393 1.40 -1.54 -16.84
CA PHE A 393 0.68 -0.31 -16.54
C PHE A 393 1.19 0.33 -15.23
N ASN A 394 1.24 -0.42 -14.13
CA ASN A 394 1.70 0.09 -12.83
C ASN A 394 3.16 0.53 -12.88
N THR A 395 4.03 -0.24 -13.53
CA THR A 395 5.45 0.10 -13.68
C THR A 395 5.62 1.40 -14.47
N ILE A 396 4.95 1.54 -15.61
CA ILE A 396 5.03 2.76 -16.45
C ILE A 396 4.51 3.97 -15.66
N MET A 397 3.38 3.83 -14.95
CA MET A 397 2.83 4.91 -14.12
C MET A 397 3.80 5.38 -13.04
N LEU A 398 4.42 4.46 -12.30
CA LEU A 398 5.40 4.82 -11.26
C LEU A 398 6.66 5.45 -11.85
N LEU A 399 7.13 4.99 -13.00
CA LEU A 399 8.27 5.59 -13.68
C LEU A 399 7.97 7.00 -14.17
N ILE A 400 6.79 7.24 -14.73
CA ILE A 400 6.35 8.59 -15.12
C ILE A 400 6.34 9.51 -13.89
N ILE A 401 5.74 9.07 -12.78
CA ILE A 401 5.68 9.84 -11.53
C ILE A 401 7.09 10.15 -11.03
N ARG A 402 8.00 9.18 -11.04
CA ARG A 402 9.39 9.36 -10.63
C ARG A 402 10.12 10.40 -11.49
N VAL A 403 9.98 10.31 -12.81
CA VAL A 403 10.58 11.27 -13.76
C VAL A 403 10.01 12.66 -13.56
N VAL A 404 8.70 12.79 -13.40
CA VAL A 404 8.05 14.10 -13.15
C VAL A 404 8.50 14.69 -11.82
N ALA A 405 8.58 13.89 -10.76
CA ALA A 405 9.03 14.33 -9.45
C ALA A 405 10.50 14.77 -9.46
N SER A 406 11.37 14.08 -10.22
CA SER A 406 12.82 14.41 -10.29
C SER A 406 13.17 15.56 -11.22
N SER A 407 12.27 15.94 -12.13
CA SER A 407 12.60 16.89 -13.23
C SER A 407 12.41 18.37 -12.88
N HIS A 408 12.07 18.74 -11.64
CA HIS A 408 11.65 20.12 -11.26
C HIS A 408 10.60 20.72 -12.21
N LEU A 409 9.98 19.88 -13.05
CA LEU A 409 8.98 20.30 -14.03
C LEU A 409 7.77 20.93 -13.33
N VAL A 410 7.39 20.37 -12.18
CA VAL A 410 6.29 20.87 -11.37
C VAL A 410 6.56 22.27 -10.84
N GLU A 411 7.81 22.56 -10.41
CA GLU A 411 8.22 23.89 -9.97
C GLU A 411 8.25 24.88 -11.12
N ARG A 412 8.77 24.48 -12.30
CA ARG A 412 8.73 25.32 -13.51
C ARG A 412 7.32 25.64 -13.97
N LEU A 413 6.40 24.67 -13.92
CA LEU A 413 5.00 24.90 -14.29
C LEU A 413 4.28 25.82 -13.28
N ARG A 414 4.59 25.73 -11.99
CA ARG A 414 4.08 26.66 -10.96
C ARG A 414 4.62 28.07 -11.15
N SER A 415 5.89 28.23 -11.50
CA SER A 415 6.48 29.54 -11.74
C SER A 415 5.98 30.23 -13.02
N MET A 416 5.38 29.48 -13.96
CA MET A 416 4.76 30.04 -15.19
C MET A 416 3.30 30.47 -14.98
N GLN A 417 2.68 30.15 -13.83
CA GLN A 417 1.31 30.55 -13.49
C GLN A 417 1.24 31.83 -12.63
N HIS A 418 2.39 32.40 -12.28
CA HIS A 418 2.56 33.69 -11.62
C HIS A 418 3.24 34.68 -12.56
#